data_64eb79b4a207b714d6a10d1c8d3dea44
#
_entry.id   64eb79b4a207b714d6a10d1c8d3dea44
#
_cell.length_a   1.000
_cell.length_b   1.000
_cell.length_c   1.000
_cell.angle_alpha   90.00
_cell.angle_beta   90.00
_cell.angle_gamma   90.00
#
_symmetry.space_group_name_H-M   'P 1'
#
loop_
_entity.id
_entity.type
_entity.pdbx_description
1 polymer ?
#
loop_
_entity_poly.entity_id
_entity_poly.type
_entity_poly.pdbx_seq_one_letter_code
_entity_poly.pdbx_strand_id
1 'polypeptide(L)' 'MKVEIDRDGCIGCGVCADVCPDVFHIADDGLSEIIAKPDGNEEAVKEAANSCPVEVIHTEE' A
#
# COMPACT_ATOMS: atom_id res chain seq x y z
N MET A 1 -13.49 2.22 -4.52
CA MET A 1 -12.17 2.81 -4.19
C MET A 1 -11.09 2.20 -5.05
N LYS A 2 -10.19 3.02 -5.56
CA LYS A 2 -8.99 2.56 -6.28
C LYS A 2 -7.77 2.83 -5.44
N VAL A 3 -6.79 1.95 -5.47
CA VAL A 3 -5.52 2.13 -4.79
C VAL A 3 -4.39 1.82 -5.77
N GLU A 4 -3.36 2.67 -5.75
CA GLU A 4 -2.19 2.52 -6.62
C GLU A 4 -0.93 2.79 -5.81
N ILE A 5 0.15 2.15 -6.18
CA ILE A 5 1.47 2.37 -5.58
C ILE A 5 2.43 2.79 -6.67
N ASP A 6 3.14 3.89 -6.43
CA ASP A 6 4.26 4.30 -7.28
C ASP A 6 5.49 3.50 -6.81
N ARG A 7 5.71 2.35 -7.42
CA ARG A 7 6.77 1.43 -7.00
C ARG A 7 8.17 2.01 -7.21
N ASP A 8 8.30 2.92 -8.15
CA ASP A 8 9.58 3.60 -8.39
C ASP A 8 10.01 4.46 -7.18
N GLY A 9 9.05 5.02 -6.47
CA GLY A 9 9.31 5.80 -5.27
C GLY A 9 9.27 5.00 -3.97
N CYS A 10 8.83 3.74 -4.04
CA CYS A 10 8.72 2.88 -2.86
C CYS A 10 10.12 2.48 -2.36
N ILE A 11 10.32 2.61 -1.05
CA ILE A 11 11.61 2.28 -0.43
C ILE A 11 11.61 0.91 0.27
N GLY A 12 10.52 0.17 0.15
CA GLY A 12 10.42 -1.16 0.75
C GLY A 12 10.39 -1.16 2.27
N CYS A 13 9.89 -0.10 2.88
CA CYS A 13 9.86 0.02 4.35
C CYS A 13 8.90 -0.96 5.03
N GLY A 14 7.95 -1.55 4.28
CA GLY A 14 7.02 -2.53 4.82
C GLY A 14 5.86 -1.97 5.61
N VAL A 15 5.75 -0.65 5.76
CA VAL A 15 4.69 -0.04 6.56
C VAL A 15 3.30 -0.40 6.03
N CYS A 16 3.10 -0.31 4.72
CA CYS A 16 1.80 -0.63 4.12
C CYS A 16 1.42 -2.10 4.34
N ALA A 17 2.37 -3.00 4.23
CA ALA A 17 2.13 -4.43 4.47
C ALA A 17 1.87 -4.71 5.96
N ASP A 18 2.47 -3.94 6.86
CA ASP A 18 2.20 -4.05 8.30
C ASP A 18 0.80 -3.54 8.66
N VAL A 19 0.39 -2.43 8.05
CA VAL A 19 -0.90 -1.80 8.34
C VAL A 19 -2.04 -2.56 7.66
N CYS A 20 -1.85 -2.98 6.42
CA CYS A 20 -2.90 -3.66 5.66
C CYS A 20 -2.35 -4.86 4.89
N PRO A 21 -2.02 -5.95 5.60
CA PRO A 21 -1.45 -7.15 4.95
C PRO A 21 -2.41 -7.84 3.99
N ASP A 22 -3.72 -7.56 4.10
CA ASP A 22 -4.73 -8.17 3.23
C ASP A 22 -4.68 -7.59 1.81
N VAL A 23 -4.15 -6.39 1.64
CA VAL A 23 -4.11 -5.69 0.36
C VAL A 23 -2.68 -5.50 -0.13
N PHE A 24 -1.74 -5.27 0.77
CA PHE A 24 -0.36 -4.95 0.44
C PHE A 24 0.59 -6.06 0.87
N HIS A 25 1.59 -6.29 0.05
CA HIS A 25 2.58 -7.33 0.27
C HIS A 25 3.93 -6.84 -0.27
N ILE A 26 5.01 -7.20 0.40
CA ILE A 26 6.35 -6.89 -0.10
C ILE A 26 6.74 -7.98 -1.11
N ALA A 27 6.95 -7.58 -2.34
CA ALA A 27 7.31 -8.48 -3.43
C ALA A 27 8.78 -8.91 -3.33
N ASP A 28 9.17 -9.84 -4.18
CA ASP A 28 10.54 -10.38 -4.19
C ASP A 28 11.59 -9.32 -4.48
N ASP A 29 11.21 -8.23 -5.15
CA ASP A 29 12.10 -7.11 -5.45
C ASP A 29 12.26 -6.14 -4.27
N GLY A 30 11.62 -6.43 -3.13
CA GLY A 30 11.68 -5.61 -1.94
C GLY A 30 10.73 -4.42 -1.93
N LEU A 31 9.92 -4.28 -2.97
CA LEU A 31 8.95 -3.20 -3.08
C LEU A 31 7.54 -3.70 -2.78
N SER A 32 6.69 -2.80 -2.32
CA SER A 32 5.31 -3.13 -2.01
C SER A 32 4.50 -3.37 -3.29
N GLU A 33 3.57 -4.32 -3.23
CA GLU A 33 2.63 -4.57 -4.32
C GLU A 33 1.22 -4.76 -3.78
N ILE A 34 0.24 -4.54 -4.63
CA ILE A 34 -1.17 -4.71 -4.29
C ILE A 34 -1.59 -6.12 -4.69
N ILE A 35 -2.06 -6.91 -3.72
CA ILE A 35 -2.41 -8.33 -3.94
C ILE A 35 -3.91 -8.59 -3.91
N ALA A 36 -4.71 -7.59 -3.54
CA ALA A 36 -6.16 -7.72 -3.46
C ALA A 36 -6.81 -6.35 -3.63
N LYS A 37 -8.11 -6.36 -3.87
CA LYS A 37 -8.88 -5.13 -3.97
C LYS A 37 -9.04 -4.49 -2.58
N PRO A 38 -9.11 -3.16 -2.50
CA PRO A 38 -9.28 -2.46 -1.22
C PRO A 38 -10.66 -2.61 -0.60
N ASP A 39 -11.61 -3.19 -1.31
CA ASP A 39 -12.99 -3.34 -0.84
C ASP A 39 -13.03 -4.12 0.47
N GLY A 40 -13.68 -3.54 1.48
CA GLY A 40 -13.73 -4.12 2.82
C GLY A 40 -12.53 -3.74 3.70
N ASN A 41 -11.51 -3.10 3.13
CA ASN A 41 -10.30 -2.70 3.85
C ASN A 41 -9.95 -1.22 3.62
N GLU A 42 -10.94 -0.40 3.22
CA GLU A 42 -10.69 0.99 2.84
C GLU A 42 -10.01 1.80 3.93
N GLU A 43 -10.42 1.63 5.17
CA GLU A 43 -9.81 2.38 6.28
C GLU A 43 -8.34 1.99 6.46
N ALA A 44 -8.04 0.71 6.42
CA ALA A 44 -6.67 0.21 6.55
C ALA A 44 -5.82 0.68 5.38
N VAL A 45 -6.38 0.71 4.17
CA VAL A 45 -5.69 1.21 2.98
C VAL A 45 -5.36 2.68 3.13
N LYS A 46 -6.30 3.49 3.60
CA LYS A 46 -6.08 4.92 3.85
C LYS A 46 -5.02 5.14 4.91
N GLU A 47 -5.05 4.34 5.97
CA GLU A 47 -4.05 4.41 7.03
C GLU A 47 -2.66 4.04 6.50
N ALA A 48 -2.57 3.01 5.67
CA ALA A 48 -1.31 2.63 5.04
C ALA A 48 -0.77 3.77 4.17
N ALA A 49 -1.64 4.40 3.39
CA ALA A 49 -1.26 5.53 2.54
C ALA A 49 -0.74 6.71 3.38
N ASN A 50 -1.39 7.00 4.50
CA ASN A 50 -0.99 8.10 5.39
C ASN A 50 0.31 7.78 6.14
N SER A 51 0.57 6.52 6.39
CA SER A 51 1.76 6.08 7.15
C SER A 51 2.99 5.91 6.27
N CYS A 52 2.83 5.90 4.95
CA CYS A 52 3.95 5.74 4.03
C CYS A 52 4.87 6.96 4.08
N PRO A 53 6.14 6.80 4.44
CA PRO A 53 7.05 7.94 4.60
C PRO A 53 7.39 8.64 3.28
N VAL A 54 7.22 7.97 2.16
CA VAL A 54 7.47 8.55 0.83
C VAL A 54 6.19 8.85 0.06
N GLU A 55 5.04 8.61 0.67
CA GLU A 55 3.71 8.92 0.14
C GLU A 55 3.49 8.46 -1.30
N VAL A 56 3.91 7.21 -1.58
CA VAL A 56 3.78 6.64 -2.91
C VAL A 56 2.48 5.85 -3.11
N ILE A 57 1.67 5.73 -2.07
CA ILE A 57 0.38 5.05 -2.14
C ILE A 57 -0.70 6.09 -2.41
N HIS A 58 -1.40 5.92 -3.51
CA HIS A 58 -2.45 6.83 -3.94
C HIS A 58 -3.79 6.14 -3.88
N THR A 59 -4.77 6.79 -3.27
CA THR A 59 -6.14 6.26 -3.17
C THR A 59 -7.11 7.20 -3.85
N GLU A 60 -8.13 6.61 -4.49
CA GLU A 60 -9.15 7.36 -5.20
C GLU A 60 -10.52 6.72 -4.94
N GLU A 61 -11.49 7.50 -4.54
CA GLU A 61 -12.85 7.00 -4.25
C GLU A 61 -13.76 6.99 -5.47
#